data_ad8dac02756d202daccd823a1f6f2ec5
#
_entry.id   ad8dac02756d202daccd823a1f6f2ec5
#
_cell.length_a   1.000
_cell.length_b   1.000
_cell.length_c   1.000
_cell.angle_alpha   90.00
_cell.angle_beta   90.00
_cell.angle_gamma   90.00
#
_symmetry.space_group_name_H-M   'P 1'
#
loop_
_entity.id
_entity.type
_entity.pdbx_description
1 polymer ?
#
loop_
_entity_poly.entity_id
_entity_poly.type
_entity_poly.pdbx_seq_one_letter_code
_entity_poly.pdbx_strand_id
1 'polypeptide(L)'
;MWRLVYVVGRNLYRLPGIIGHMRKLIAKEPYSEKENYAYLKWITDEILRTGHIRLEGHGMEHLPQEGGYLMCPNHQGKLDAYAIVAMHDNTCTVVMDEAKSYTIFIREIIDMMRGKRLELNNPRKAVGVIKAITEEVAAGRRYILFPESGYTKEKKNSLIPFKA
;
A
#
# COMPACT_ATOMS: atom_id res chain seq x y z
N MET A 1 -17.16 1.01 -9.83
CA MET A 1 -17.00 -0.46 -9.82
C MET A 1 -16.61 -1.02 -11.18
N TRP A 2 -17.25 -0.66 -12.28
CA TRP A 2 -16.97 -1.13 -13.65
C TRP A 2 -15.52 -0.88 -14.11
N ARG A 3 -14.93 0.29 -13.81
CA ARG A 3 -13.52 0.59 -14.18
C ARG A 3 -12.54 -0.40 -13.55
N LEU A 4 -12.72 -0.77 -12.29
CA LEU A 4 -11.85 -1.76 -11.65
C LEU A 4 -11.98 -3.14 -12.30
N VAL A 5 -13.21 -3.56 -12.62
CA VAL A 5 -13.47 -4.83 -13.33
C VAL A 5 -12.82 -4.81 -14.71
N TYR A 6 -12.90 -3.69 -15.41
CA TYR A 6 -12.24 -3.51 -16.71
C TYR A 6 -10.71 -3.60 -16.60
N VAL A 7 -10.10 -2.92 -15.62
CA VAL A 7 -8.65 -2.97 -15.37
C VAL A 7 -8.21 -4.40 -15.05
N VAL A 8 -8.93 -5.07 -14.14
CA VAL A 8 -8.62 -6.45 -13.76
C VAL A 8 -8.76 -7.37 -14.97
N GLY A 9 -9.86 -7.30 -15.72
CA GLY A 9 -10.10 -8.14 -16.89
C GLY A 9 -9.01 -7.96 -17.95
N ARG A 10 -8.62 -6.71 -18.23
CA ARG A 10 -7.58 -6.38 -19.23
C ARG A 10 -6.19 -6.87 -18.82
N ASN A 11 -5.91 -6.98 -17.53
CA ASN A 11 -4.60 -7.41 -17.01
C ASN A 11 -4.60 -8.88 -16.54
N LEU A 12 -5.72 -9.59 -16.60
CA LEU A 12 -5.88 -10.92 -16.05
C LEU A 12 -4.83 -11.90 -16.59
N TYR A 13 -4.53 -11.85 -17.90
CA TYR A 13 -3.53 -12.69 -18.53
C TYR A 13 -2.09 -12.41 -18.06
N ARG A 14 -1.83 -11.23 -17.53
CA ARG A 14 -0.51 -10.80 -17.03
C ARG A 14 -0.30 -11.15 -15.55
N LEU A 15 -1.39 -11.37 -14.80
CA LEU A 15 -1.32 -11.62 -13.36
C LEU A 15 -0.40 -12.78 -12.96
N PRO A 16 -0.39 -13.94 -13.65
CA PRO A 16 0.52 -15.03 -13.27
C PRO A 16 1.99 -14.62 -13.36
N GLY A 17 2.36 -13.87 -14.41
CA GLY A 17 3.73 -13.37 -14.58
C GLY A 17 4.10 -12.32 -13.51
N ILE A 18 3.18 -11.40 -13.20
CA ILE A 18 3.37 -10.39 -12.17
C ILE A 18 3.55 -11.05 -10.80
N ILE A 19 2.67 -11.97 -10.42
CA ILE A 19 2.75 -12.72 -9.16
C ILE A 19 4.04 -13.55 -9.10
N GLY A 20 4.40 -14.22 -10.20
CA GLY A 20 5.64 -14.99 -10.28
C GLY A 20 6.88 -14.12 -10.06
N HIS A 21 6.91 -12.90 -10.60
CA HIS A 21 8.01 -11.97 -10.38
C HIS A 21 8.03 -11.44 -8.93
N MET A 22 6.88 -11.08 -8.38
CA MET A 22 6.80 -10.69 -6.97
C MET A 22 7.34 -11.78 -6.03
N ARG A 23 6.98 -13.04 -6.26
CA ARG A 23 7.49 -14.17 -5.47
C ARG A 23 9.01 -14.36 -5.59
N LYS A 24 9.59 -14.09 -6.76
CA LYS A 24 11.06 -14.06 -6.92
C LYS A 24 11.68 -12.94 -6.10
N LEU A 25 11.09 -11.75 -6.10
CA LEU A 25 11.56 -10.62 -5.29
C LEU A 25 11.43 -10.88 -3.78
N ILE A 26 10.33 -11.56 -3.35
CA ILE A 26 10.14 -11.97 -1.95
C ILE A 26 11.24 -12.92 -1.49
N ALA A 27 11.62 -13.88 -2.36
CA ALA A 27 12.63 -14.90 -2.06
C ALA A 27 14.07 -14.42 -2.25
N LYS A 28 14.26 -13.24 -2.83
CA LYS A 28 15.60 -12.71 -3.14
C LYS A 28 16.30 -12.21 -1.89
N GLU A 29 17.54 -12.66 -1.71
CA GLU A 29 18.46 -12.15 -0.69
C GLU A 29 19.75 -11.64 -1.34
N PRO A 30 20.34 -10.52 -0.88
CA PRO A 30 19.79 -9.66 0.17
C PRO A 30 18.53 -8.90 -0.28
N TYR A 31 17.64 -8.61 0.68
CA TYR A 31 16.43 -7.82 0.42
C TYR A 31 16.77 -6.39 -0.02
N SER A 32 16.15 -5.93 -1.10
CA SER A 32 16.30 -4.57 -1.60
C SER A 32 14.94 -3.86 -1.64
N GLU A 33 14.71 -2.98 -0.67
CA GLU A 33 13.47 -2.19 -0.63
C GLU A 33 13.29 -1.33 -1.89
N LYS A 34 14.39 -0.75 -2.39
CA LYS A 34 14.38 0.08 -3.60
C LYS A 34 13.95 -0.72 -4.85
N GLU A 35 14.49 -1.92 -5.03
CA GLU A 35 14.14 -2.79 -6.16
C GLU A 35 12.67 -3.22 -6.09
N ASN A 36 12.23 -3.65 -4.92
CA ASN A 36 10.85 -4.09 -4.69
C ASN A 36 9.87 -2.94 -4.88
N TYR A 37 10.22 -1.75 -4.41
CA TYR A 37 9.40 -0.55 -4.59
C TYR A 37 9.33 -0.11 -6.07
N ALA A 38 10.44 -0.18 -6.79
CA ALA A 38 10.45 0.11 -8.23
C ALA A 38 9.50 -0.81 -8.99
N TYR A 39 9.46 -2.10 -8.63
CA TYR A 39 8.51 -3.03 -9.22
C TYR A 39 7.06 -2.74 -8.83
N LEU A 40 6.80 -2.34 -7.57
CA LEU A 40 5.48 -1.90 -7.13
C LEU A 40 5.03 -0.64 -7.89
N LYS A 41 5.90 0.32 -8.11
CA LYS A 41 5.59 1.51 -8.95
C LYS A 41 5.23 1.10 -10.37
N TRP A 42 5.99 0.20 -10.97
CA TRP A 42 5.66 -0.32 -12.30
C TRP A 42 4.29 -1.01 -12.35
N ILE A 43 3.94 -1.84 -11.35
CA ILE A 43 2.59 -2.44 -11.25
C ILE A 43 1.53 -1.34 -11.15
N THR A 44 1.77 -0.33 -10.34
CA THR A 44 0.85 0.79 -10.13
C THR A 44 0.65 1.59 -11.42
N ASP A 45 1.72 1.92 -12.13
CA ASP A 45 1.67 2.63 -13.41
C ASP A 45 0.88 1.83 -14.46
N GLU A 46 1.03 0.50 -14.51
CA GLU A 46 0.25 -0.35 -15.39
C GLU A 46 -1.25 -0.34 -15.03
N ILE A 47 -1.60 -0.33 -13.73
CA ILE A 47 -2.98 -0.21 -13.28
C ILE A 47 -3.57 1.14 -13.71
N LEU A 48 -2.85 2.23 -13.51
CA LEU A 48 -3.29 3.58 -13.87
C LEU A 48 -3.42 3.73 -15.38
N ARG A 49 -2.42 3.29 -16.13
CA ARG A 49 -2.41 3.33 -17.60
C ARG A 49 -3.56 2.53 -18.20
N THR A 50 -3.76 1.30 -17.76
CA THR A 50 -4.82 0.42 -18.29
C THR A 50 -6.22 0.83 -17.81
N GLY A 51 -6.31 1.50 -16.67
CA GLY A 51 -7.54 2.07 -16.13
C GLY A 51 -7.90 3.44 -16.70
N HIS A 52 -7.04 4.02 -17.55
CA HIS A 52 -7.16 5.40 -18.02
C HIS A 52 -7.36 6.38 -16.85
N ILE A 53 -6.56 6.18 -15.78
CA ILE A 53 -6.60 6.99 -14.56
C ILE A 53 -5.47 7.99 -14.63
N ARG A 54 -5.80 9.27 -14.56
CA ARG A 54 -4.84 10.35 -14.39
C ARG A 54 -4.82 10.76 -12.91
N LEU A 55 -3.63 10.86 -12.35
CA LEU A 55 -3.42 11.38 -11.00
C LEU A 55 -2.86 12.79 -11.10
N GLU A 56 -3.30 13.64 -10.19
CA GLU A 56 -2.76 14.99 -9.98
C GLU A 56 -2.43 15.09 -8.48
N GLY A 57 -1.15 15.30 -8.17
CA GLY A 57 -0.67 15.49 -6.80
C GLY A 57 -0.51 16.97 -6.50
N HIS A 58 -0.98 17.38 -5.34
CA HIS A 58 -0.82 18.74 -4.82
C HIS A 58 -0.18 18.66 -3.45
N GLY A 59 0.77 19.57 -3.15
CA GLY A 59 1.42 19.63 -1.85
C GLY A 59 2.47 18.52 -1.61
N MET A 60 2.93 17.83 -2.67
CA MET A 60 3.96 16.79 -2.56
C MET A 60 5.28 17.35 -2.01
N GLU A 61 5.54 18.63 -2.24
CA GLU A 61 6.68 19.38 -1.73
C GLU A 61 6.70 19.51 -0.20
N HIS A 62 5.56 19.30 0.47
CA HIS A 62 5.45 19.33 1.94
C HIS A 62 5.80 17.99 2.59
N LEU A 63 5.97 16.92 1.81
CA LEU A 63 6.40 15.64 2.35
C LEU A 63 7.87 15.71 2.79
N PRO A 64 8.22 15.14 3.96
CA PRO A 64 9.61 15.07 4.40
C PRO A 64 10.47 14.32 3.37
N GLN A 65 11.53 14.95 2.91
CA GLN A 65 12.44 14.36 1.93
C GLN A 65 13.39 13.33 2.59
N GLU A 66 13.71 13.53 3.84
CA GLU A 66 14.59 12.67 4.63
C GLU A 66 13.87 12.05 5.82
N GLY A 67 14.47 10.98 6.35
CA GLY A 67 13.96 10.26 7.51
C GLY A 67 12.74 9.39 7.23
N GLY A 68 12.27 8.73 8.29
CA GLY A 68 11.06 7.92 8.26
C GLY A 68 9.86 8.68 8.76
N TYR A 69 8.67 8.28 8.33
CA TYR A 69 7.41 8.83 8.78
C TYR A 69 6.24 7.87 8.57
N LEU A 70 5.15 8.14 9.25
CA LEU A 70 3.88 7.46 9.10
C LEU A 70 2.89 8.41 8.41
N MET A 71 2.46 8.06 7.21
CA MET A 71 1.36 8.74 6.52
C MET A 71 0.03 8.16 7.01
N CYS A 72 -0.89 9.03 7.41
CA CYS A 72 -2.24 8.68 7.84
C CYS A 72 -3.30 9.29 6.92
N PRO A 73 -3.41 8.84 5.68
CA PRO A 73 -4.37 9.40 4.73
C PRO A 73 -5.79 8.92 5.01
N ASN A 74 -6.76 9.66 4.52
CA ASN A 74 -8.16 9.22 4.45
C ASN A 74 -8.30 8.04 3.50
N HIS A 75 -9.26 7.15 3.77
CA HIS A 75 -9.51 5.98 2.94
C HIS A 75 -10.84 6.10 2.19
N GLN A 76 -10.79 6.43 0.92
CA GLN A 76 -11.96 6.65 0.06
C GLN A 76 -12.21 5.49 -0.92
N GLY A 77 -11.22 4.67 -1.19
CA GLY A 77 -11.37 3.59 -2.14
C GLY A 77 -10.17 2.67 -2.30
N LYS A 78 -10.34 1.64 -3.11
CA LYS A 78 -9.33 0.58 -3.32
C LYS A 78 -8.06 1.07 -4.02
N LEU A 79 -8.10 2.23 -4.67
CA LEU A 79 -6.96 2.77 -5.43
C LEU A 79 -6.09 3.74 -4.62
N ASP A 80 -6.49 4.10 -3.40
CA ASP A 80 -5.80 5.13 -2.62
C ASP A 80 -4.33 4.79 -2.36
N ALA A 81 -4.06 3.56 -1.91
CA ALA A 81 -2.68 3.12 -1.66
C ALA A 81 -1.84 3.13 -2.96
N TYR A 82 -2.42 2.74 -4.09
CA TYR A 82 -1.74 2.80 -5.39
C TYR A 82 -1.49 4.24 -5.84
N ALA A 83 -2.44 5.15 -5.61
CA ALA A 83 -2.28 6.56 -5.92
C ALA A 83 -1.14 7.18 -5.11
N ILE A 84 -1.06 6.87 -3.81
CA ILE A 84 0.04 7.32 -2.95
C ILE A 84 1.38 6.78 -3.45
N VAL A 85 1.46 5.47 -3.74
CA VAL A 85 2.69 4.84 -4.27
C VAL A 85 3.11 5.48 -5.59
N ALA A 86 2.18 5.76 -6.50
CA ALA A 86 2.49 6.37 -7.80
C ALA A 86 3.08 7.77 -7.64
N MET A 87 2.54 8.55 -6.70
CA MET A 87 2.93 9.96 -6.48
C MET A 87 4.12 10.12 -5.53
N HIS A 88 4.48 9.07 -4.78
CA HIS A 88 5.51 9.15 -3.75
C HIS A 88 6.88 8.81 -4.32
N ASP A 89 7.86 9.73 -4.19
CA ASP A 89 9.20 9.58 -4.78
C ASP A 89 10.10 8.62 -3.99
N ASN A 90 9.93 8.58 -2.68
CA ASN A 90 10.70 7.72 -1.80
C ASN A 90 10.03 6.35 -1.59
N THR A 91 10.80 5.35 -1.17
CA THR A 91 10.23 4.05 -0.80
C THR A 91 9.28 4.19 0.39
N CYS A 92 8.14 3.55 0.31
CA CYS A 92 7.20 3.43 1.42
C CYS A 92 6.53 2.05 1.41
N THR A 93 6.04 1.63 2.56
CA THR A 93 5.32 0.38 2.72
C THR A 93 3.98 0.63 3.42
N VAL A 94 3.19 -0.41 3.63
CA VAL A 94 1.83 -0.28 4.13
C VAL A 94 1.63 -1.09 5.39
N VAL A 95 0.77 -0.56 6.27
CA VAL A 95 0.16 -1.29 7.38
C VAL A 95 -1.25 -1.69 6.95
N MET A 96 -1.57 -2.97 7.03
CA MET A 96 -2.85 -3.49 6.57
C MET A 96 -3.48 -4.42 7.61
N ASP A 97 -4.81 -4.43 7.66
CA ASP A 97 -5.58 -5.41 8.41
C ASP A 97 -5.17 -6.84 8.01
N GLU A 98 -4.76 -7.64 8.98
CA GLU A 98 -4.24 -8.99 8.77
C GLU A 98 -5.22 -9.84 7.97
N ALA A 99 -6.51 -9.85 8.34
CA ALA A 99 -7.52 -10.68 7.69
C ALA A 99 -7.67 -10.37 6.18
N LYS A 100 -7.54 -9.10 5.79
CA LYS A 100 -7.64 -8.67 4.39
C LYS A 100 -6.35 -8.84 3.61
N SER A 101 -5.21 -8.93 4.30
CA SER A 101 -3.88 -8.97 3.69
C SER A 101 -3.54 -10.29 3.00
N TYR A 102 -4.29 -11.36 3.25
CA TYR A 102 -4.03 -12.68 2.67
C TYR A 102 -4.76 -12.94 1.33
N THR A 103 -5.45 -11.94 0.81
CA THR A 103 -6.04 -12.03 -0.54
C THR A 103 -4.93 -12.13 -1.59
N ILE A 104 -5.07 -13.05 -2.55
CA ILE A 104 -4.14 -13.21 -3.68
C ILE A 104 -3.87 -11.85 -4.33
N PHE A 105 -2.62 -11.62 -4.75
CA PHE A 105 -2.08 -10.38 -5.24
C PHE A 105 -1.77 -9.36 -4.13
N ILE A 106 -2.69 -9.12 -3.18
CA ILE A 106 -2.43 -8.23 -2.04
C ILE A 106 -1.38 -8.84 -1.11
N ARG A 107 -1.48 -10.15 -0.84
CA ARG A 107 -0.49 -10.87 -0.03
C ARG A 107 0.91 -10.70 -0.59
N GLU A 108 1.07 -10.93 -1.88
CA GLU A 108 2.37 -10.82 -2.55
C GLU A 108 2.92 -9.38 -2.49
N ILE A 109 2.06 -8.35 -2.62
CA ILE A 109 2.48 -6.95 -2.44
C ILE A 109 2.97 -6.71 -1.01
N ILE A 110 2.19 -7.11 -0.01
CA ILE A 110 2.54 -6.90 1.41
C ILE A 110 3.85 -7.63 1.75
N ASP A 111 4.01 -8.88 1.30
CA ASP A 111 5.22 -9.67 1.56
C ASP A 111 6.44 -9.08 0.84
N MET A 112 6.30 -8.70 -0.43
CA MET A 112 7.35 -8.07 -1.23
C MET A 112 7.84 -6.76 -0.61
N MET A 113 6.93 -5.96 -0.07
CA MET A 113 7.25 -4.68 0.57
C MET A 113 7.56 -4.81 2.06
N ARG A 114 7.60 -6.03 2.61
CA ARG A 114 7.74 -6.29 4.06
C ARG A 114 6.80 -5.39 4.89
N GLY A 115 5.55 -5.24 4.40
CA GLY A 115 4.50 -4.49 5.07
C GLY A 115 4.08 -5.14 6.38
N LYS A 116 3.47 -4.35 7.24
CA LYS A 116 3.01 -4.86 8.55
C LYS A 116 1.54 -5.27 8.48
N ARG A 117 1.24 -6.38 9.13
CA ARG A 117 -0.11 -6.88 9.33
C ARG A 117 -0.58 -6.56 10.73
N LEU A 118 -1.71 -5.89 10.83
CA LEU A 118 -2.29 -5.47 12.10
C LEU A 118 -3.55 -6.29 12.38
N GLU A 119 -3.54 -7.08 13.46
CA GLU A 119 -4.71 -7.81 13.93
C GLU A 119 -5.58 -6.87 14.77
N LEU A 120 -6.62 -6.30 14.15
CA LEU A 120 -7.46 -5.26 14.78
C LEU A 120 -8.21 -5.74 16.02
N ASN A 121 -8.46 -7.05 16.12
CA ASN A 121 -9.21 -7.64 17.23
C ASN A 121 -8.30 -8.14 18.37
N ASN A 122 -6.99 -7.91 18.27
CA ASN A 122 -6.02 -8.37 19.27
C ASN A 122 -5.08 -7.23 19.69
N PRO A 123 -5.48 -6.45 20.73
CA PRO A 123 -4.69 -5.31 21.17
C PRO A 123 -3.24 -5.65 21.57
N ARG A 124 -3.02 -6.83 22.14
CA ARG A 124 -1.66 -7.24 22.55
C ARG A 124 -0.73 -7.43 21.36
N LYS A 125 -1.20 -8.07 20.30
CA LYS A 125 -0.42 -8.22 19.06
C LYS A 125 -0.26 -6.87 18.35
N ALA A 126 -1.30 -6.03 18.35
CA ALA A 126 -1.26 -4.70 17.77
C ALA A 126 -0.15 -3.83 18.37
N VAL A 127 0.02 -3.83 19.69
CA VAL A 127 1.09 -3.10 20.39
C VAL A 127 2.47 -3.53 19.87
N GLY A 128 2.72 -4.83 19.68
CA GLY A 128 3.98 -5.34 19.15
C GLY A 128 4.27 -4.83 17.74
N VAL A 129 3.24 -4.81 16.88
CA VAL A 129 3.36 -4.29 15.52
C VAL A 129 3.62 -2.79 15.52
N ILE A 130 2.91 -2.02 16.35
CA ILE A 130 3.09 -0.57 16.49
C ILE A 130 4.52 -0.26 16.96
N LYS A 131 5.03 -1.00 17.95
CA LYS A 131 6.40 -0.83 18.43
C LYS A 131 7.42 -1.05 17.29
N ALA A 132 7.27 -2.14 16.55
CA ALA A 132 8.13 -2.43 15.39
C ALA A 132 8.07 -1.33 14.32
N ILE A 133 6.87 -0.78 14.02
CA ILE A 133 6.70 0.34 13.10
C ILE A 133 7.45 1.57 13.64
N THR A 134 7.33 1.88 14.93
CA THR A 134 8.00 3.03 15.55
C THR A 134 9.51 2.93 15.42
N GLU A 135 10.08 1.75 15.69
CA GLU A 135 11.51 1.49 15.56
C GLU A 135 11.99 1.62 14.11
N GLU A 136 11.24 1.07 13.17
CA GLU A 136 11.58 1.15 11.74
C GLU A 136 11.40 2.57 11.17
N VAL A 137 10.42 3.33 11.63
CA VAL A 137 10.26 4.75 11.27
C VAL A 137 11.44 5.56 11.81
N ALA A 138 11.86 5.32 13.05
CA ALA A 138 13.05 5.97 13.61
C ALA A 138 14.34 5.62 12.82
N ALA A 139 14.39 4.43 12.20
CA ALA A 139 15.45 4.01 11.31
C ALA A 139 15.33 4.54 9.86
N GLY A 140 14.33 5.37 9.57
CA GLY A 140 14.16 6.03 8.26
C GLY A 140 13.13 5.39 7.34
N ARG A 141 12.41 4.34 7.78
CA ARG A 141 11.41 3.68 6.96
C ARG A 141 10.09 4.45 6.93
N ARG A 142 9.39 4.45 5.81
CA ARG A 142 8.14 5.19 5.61
C ARG A 142 6.96 4.24 5.49
N TYR A 143 5.87 4.58 6.18
CA TYR A 143 4.66 3.76 6.25
C TYR A 143 3.41 4.52 5.82
N ILE A 144 2.47 3.80 5.23
CA ILE A 144 1.10 4.23 4.98
C ILE A 144 0.18 3.43 5.90
N LEU A 145 -0.60 4.12 6.71
CA LEU A 145 -1.64 3.53 7.57
C LEU A 145 -2.95 4.26 7.34
N PHE A 146 -4.01 3.54 6.99
CA PHE A 146 -5.35 4.09 6.89
C PHE A 146 -6.09 3.93 8.23
N PRO A 147 -6.13 4.97 9.08
CA PRO A 147 -6.64 4.84 10.45
C PRO A 147 -8.16 4.65 10.52
N GLU A 148 -8.88 4.89 9.44
CA GLU A 148 -10.32 4.65 9.34
C GLU A 148 -10.69 3.15 9.32
N SER A 149 -9.71 2.24 9.18
CA SER A 149 -9.91 0.77 9.09
C SER A 149 -10.79 0.30 7.94
N GLY A 150 -11.13 1.17 7.00
CA GLY A 150 -11.95 0.88 5.83
C GLY A 150 -12.64 2.13 5.28
N TYR A 151 -13.43 1.96 4.24
CA TYR A 151 -14.23 3.01 3.64
C TYR A 151 -15.69 2.56 3.52
N THR A 152 -16.62 3.51 3.62
CA THR A 152 -18.05 3.23 3.46
C THR A 152 -18.41 3.06 1.99
N LYS A 153 -19.38 2.17 1.71
CA LYS A 153 -19.94 2.01 0.34
C LYS A 153 -20.75 3.23 -0.10
N GLU A 154 -21.17 4.04 0.85
CA GLU A 154 -21.84 5.29 0.59
C GLU A 154 -20.83 6.30 0.07
N LYS A 155 -21.00 6.72 -1.18
CA LYS A 155 -20.13 7.69 -1.89
C LYS A 155 -20.25 9.12 -1.32
N LYS A 156 -20.24 9.28 -0.01
CA LYS A 156 -20.22 10.59 0.64
C LYS A 156 -18.78 10.96 0.92
N ASN A 157 -18.38 12.13 0.46
CA ASN A 157 -17.11 12.79 0.82
C ASN A 157 -17.08 13.20 2.31
N SER A 158 -17.59 12.35 3.18
CA SER A 158 -17.57 12.57 4.62
C SER A 158 -16.32 11.93 5.20
N LEU A 159 -15.54 12.74 5.92
CA LEU A 159 -14.44 12.23 6.73
C LEU A 159 -15.00 11.26 7.77
N ILE A 160 -14.46 10.06 7.81
CA ILE A 160 -14.77 9.09 8.86
C ILE A 160 -13.80 9.37 10.01
N PRO A 161 -14.28 9.48 11.26
CA PRO A 161 -13.39 9.62 12.40
C PRO A 161 -12.37 8.49 12.49
N PHE A 162 -11.14 8.84 12.83
CA PHE A 162 -10.11 7.85 13.08
C PHE A 162 -10.52 6.99 14.29
N LYS A 163 -10.33 5.70 14.16
CA LYS A 163 -10.49 4.78 15.28
C LYS A 163 -9.18 4.78 16.08
N ALA A 164 -9.28 5.25 17.32
CA ALA A 164 -8.19 5.16 18.28
C ALA A 164 -7.94 3.71 18.72
#